data_95959e70f0a355ebfe39b22e3322bab5
#
_entry.id   95959e70f0a355ebfe39b22e3322bab5
#
_cell.length_a   1.000
_cell.length_b   1.000
_cell.length_c   1.000
_cell.angle_alpha   90.00
_cell.angle_beta   90.00
_cell.angle_gamma   90.00
#
_symmetry.space_group_name_H-M   'P 1'
#
loop_
_entity.id
_entity.type
_entity.pdbx_description
1 polymer ?
#
loop_
_entity_poly.entity_id
_entity_poly.type
_entity_poly.pdbx_seq_one_letter_code
_entity_poly.pdbx_strand_id
1 'polypeptide(L)'
;MSSFNIQITHAIPGEHNHRVEQKFCTMRDTARTIVSGLSYVLPEKLTAELLSTAVTAISIRPSYDTGRSPLEHHVSKRKIDINTVALYPFGHVCQIKTIPSPSDAPSLPRTNCGITLGFKIETPQAVKAYIVDSGTVVVRKRQFMFTF
;
A
#
# COMPACT_ATOMS: atom_id res chain seq x y z
N MET A 1 18.16 12.88 -20.90
CA MET A 1 17.47 13.43 -19.69
C MET A 1 16.19 14.09 -20.16
N SER A 2 15.03 13.50 -19.88
CA SER A 2 13.74 14.10 -20.21
C SER A 2 13.40 15.13 -19.13
N SER A 3 13.39 16.40 -19.48
CA SER A 3 12.92 17.47 -18.61
C SER A 3 11.41 17.31 -18.41
N PHE A 4 10.99 17.06 -17.18
CA PHE A 4 9.59 17.13 -16.82
C PHE A 4 9.16 18.60 -16.81
N ASN A 5 8.29 18.99 -17.73
CA ASN A 5 7.71 20.32 -17.75
C ASN A 5 6.60 20.37 -16.69
N ILE A 6 6.95 20.74 -15.47
CA ILE A 6 6.00 20.86 -14.36
C ILE A 6 5.43 22.28 -14.42
N GLN A 7 4.16 22.41 -14.81
CA GLN A 7 3.41 23.66 -14.66
C GLN A 7 2.83 23.75 -13.25
N ILE A 8 3.29 24.72 -12.50
CA ILE A 8 2.71 25.05 -11.19
C ILE A 8 1.66 26.14 -11.41
N THR A 9 0.39 25.78 -11.23
CA THR A 9 -0.71 26.74 -11.21
C THR A 9 -1.06 27.06 -9.76
N HIS A 10 -1.01 28.35 -9.43
CA HIS A 10 -1.45 28.83 -8.12
C HIS A 10 -2.96 29.08 -8.17
N ALA A 11 -3.70 28.50 -7.26
CA ALA A 11 -5.09 28.88 -7.03
C ALA A 11 -5.12 30.24 -6.31
N ILE A 12 -6.02 31.13 -6.72
CA ILE A 12 -6.22 32.40 -6.03
C ILE A 12 -6.79 32.09 -4.63
N PRO A 13 -6.36 32.80 -3.57
CA PRO A 13 -6.89 32.63 -2.23
C PRO A 13 -8.43 32.72 -2.25
N GLY A 14 -9.12 31.67 -1.83
CA GLY A 14 -10.59 31.58 -1.88
C GLY A 14 -11.18 30.85 -3.09
N GLU A 15 -10.39 30.53 -4.12
CA GLU A 15 -10.82 29.63 -5.20
C GLU A 15 -10.65 28.17 -4.78
N HIS A 16 -11.76 27.45 -4.79
CA HIS A 16 -11.76 26.01 -4.56
C HIS A 16 -11.30 25.26 -5.82
N ASN A 17 -10.23 24.51 -5.70
CA ASN A 17 -9.84 23.58 -6.78
C ASN A 17 -10.69 22.31 -6.68
N HIS A 18 -11.86 22.36 -7.30
CA HIS A 18 -12.85 21.28 -7.25
C HIS A 18 -12.26 19.90 -7.62
N ARG A 19 -11.32 19.83 -8.55
CA ARG A 19 -10.68 18.55 -8.94
C ARG A 19 -9.80 17.99 -7.83
N VAL A 20 -9.05 18.82 -7.12
CA VAL A 20 -8.20 18.41 -6.01
C VAL A 20 -9.07 17.94 -4.85
N GLU A 21 -10.09 18.72 -4.49
CA GLU A 21 -11.04 18.38 -3.43
C GLU A 21 -11.74 17.05 -3.70
N GLN A 22 -12.20 16.82 -4.93
CA GLN A 22 -12.81 15.56 -5.33
C GLN A 22 -11.84 14.37 -5.17
N LYS A 23 -10.57 14.55 -5.51
CA LYS A 23 -9.55 13.50 -5.31
C LYS A 23 -9.30 13.21 -3.84
N PHE A 24 -9.24 14.25 -3.00
CA PHE A 24 -9.14 14.08 -1.56
C PHE A 24 -10.35 13.36 -0.96
N CYS A 25 -11.57 13.71 -1.38
CA CYS A 25 -12.78 13.00 -0.97
C CYS A 25 -12.70 11.52 -1.36
N THR A 26 -12.35 11.21 -2.61
CA THR A 26 -12.21 9.83 -3.07
C THR A 26 -11.17 9.05 -2.26
N MET A 27 -10.02 9.66 -1.97
CA MET A 27 -8.97 9.03 -1.14
C MET A 27 -9.48 8.75 0.29
N ARG A 28 -10.14 9.72 0.90
CA ARG A 28 -10.70 9.58 2.25
C ARG A 28 -11.76 8.48 2.31
N ASP A 29 -12.65 8.42 1.32
CA ASP A 29 -13.72 7.43 1.27
C ASP A 29 -13.16 6.03 0.98
N THR A 30 -12.14 5.91 0.14
CA THR A 30 -11.41 4.65 -0.06
C THR A 30 -10.75 4.19 1.24
N ALA A 31 -10.07 5.09 1.97
CA ALA A 31 -9.47 4.76 3.26
C ALA A 31 -10.51 4.29 4.28
N ARG A 32 -11.66 4.97 4.37
CA ARG A 32 -12.78 4.58 5.24
C ARG A 32 -13.33 3.21 4.88
N THR A 33 -13.48 2.92 3.59
CA THR A 33 -13.93 1.60 3.12
C THR A 33 -12.95 0.49 3.52
N ILE A 34 -11.65 0.73 3.41
CA ILE A 34 -10.63 -0.23 3.88
C ILE A 34 -10.77 -0.46 5.39
N VAL A 35 -10.87 0.61 6.19
CA VAL A 35 -10.98 0.49 7.65
C VAL A 35 -12.27 -0.23 8.06
N SER A 36 -13.40 0.05 7.40
CA SER A 36 -14.68 -0.60 7.72
C SER A 36 -14.68 -2.11 7.45
N GLY A 37 -13.77 -2.59 6.60
CA GLY A 37 -13.59 -4.03 6.34
C GLY A 37 -12.68 -4.74 7.35
N LEU A 38 -12.03 -4.01 8.28
CA LEU A 38 -11.17 -4.60 9.30
C LEU A 38 -12.00 -5.14 10.47
N SER A 39 -11.61 -6.31 10.98
CA SER A 39 -12.20 -6.90 12.17
C SER A 39 -11.62 -6.38 13.49
N TYR A 40 -10.74 -5.40 13.44
CA TYR A 40 -10.04 -4.82 14.58
C TYR A 40 -9.86 -3.30 14.40
N VAL A 41 -9.53 -2.60 15.48
CA VAL A 41 -9.24 -1.17 15.45
C VAL A 41 -7.83 -0.95 14.91
N LEU A 42 -7.71 -0.20 13.81
CA LEU A 42 -6.42 0.10 13.20
C LEU A 42 -5.58 1.00 14.15
N PRO A 43 -4.34 0.61 14.47
CA PRO A 43 -3.43 1.47 15.23
C PRO A 43 -3.18 2.81 14.51
N GLU A 44 -3.24 3.92 15.25
CA GLU A 44 -3.10 5.28 14.70
C GLU A 44 -1.81 5.46 13.88
N LYS A 45 -0.71 4.86 14.35
CA LYS A 45 0.59 4.88 13.64
C LYS A 45 0.57 4.28 12.24
N LEU A 46 -0.46 3.49 11.88
CA LEU A 46 -0.63 2.92 10.55
C LEU A 46 -1.50 3.78 9.62
N THR A 47 -1.98 4.95 10.09
CA THR A 47 -2.81 5.85 9.29
C THR A 47 -2.10 6.33 8.02
N ALA A 48 -0.81 6.63 8.10
CA ALA A 48 -0.03 7.04 6.92
C ALA A 48 0.07 5.91 5.88
N GLU A 49 0.23 4.67 6.32
CA GLU A 49 0.26 3.49 5.46
C GLU A 49 -1.11 3.20 4.85
N LEU A 50 -2.18 3.42 5.61
CA LEU A 50 -3.56 3.33 5.10
C LEU A 50 -3.80 4.33 3.96
N LEU A 51 -3.43 5.59 4.16
CA LEU A 51 -3.57 6.63 3.13
C LEU A 51 -2.73 6.31 1.90
N SER A 52 -1.49 5.85 2.07
CA SER A 52 -0.62 5.39 0.98
C SER A 52 -1.27 4.24 0.19
N THR A 53 -1.90 3.29 0.89
CA THR A 53 -2.61 2.17 0.26
C THR A 53 -3.85 2.65 -0.48
N ALA A 54 -4.62 3.59 0.08
CA ALA A 54 -5.78 4.17 -0.59
C ALA A 54 -5.39 4.90 -1.88
N VAL A 55 -4.32 5.69 -1.87
CA VAL A 55 -3.76 6.34 -3.06
C VAL A 55 -3.32 5.30 -4.09
N THR A 56 -2.65 4.25 -3.65
CA THR A 56 -2.24 3.14 -4.53
C THR A 56 -3.44 2.47 -5.17
N ALA A 57 -4.48 2.14 -4.39
CA ALA A 57 -5.70 1.50 -4.89
C ALA A 57 -6.40 2.35 -5.96
N ILE A 58 -6.45 3.67 -5.79
CA ILE A 58 -6.99 4.60 -6.78
C ILE A 58 -6.11 4.63 -8.03
N SER A 59 -4.79 4.64 -7.84
CA SER A 59 -3.81 4.80 -8.93
C SER A 59 -3.67 3.55 -9.81
N ILE A 60 -3.96 2.36 -9.29
CA ILE A 60 -3.94 1.10 -10.06
C ILE A 60 -5.28 0.81 -10.76
N ARG A 61 -6.34 1.53 -10.43
CA ARG A 61 -7.66 1.32 -11.04
C ARG A 61 -7.63 1.74 -12.50
N PRO A 62 -7.96 0.86 -13.46
CA PRO A 62 -8.03 1.23 -14.86
C PRO A 62 -9.07 2.34 -15.10
N SER A 63 -8.70 3.32 -15.92
CA SER A 63 -9.64 4.31 -16.41
C SER A 63 -10.60 3.66 -17.41
N TYR A 64 -11.87 4.04 -17.37
CA TYR A 64 -12.87 3.57 -18.32
C TYR A 64 -12.49 3.90 -19.76
N ASP A 65 -11.95 5.12 -19.98
CA ASP A 65 -11.66 5.62 -21.32
C ASP A 65 -10.45 4.97 -21.98
N THR A 66 -9.41 4.67 -21.20
CA THR A 66 -8.12 4.19 -21.72
C THR A 66 -7.86 2.73 -21.45
N GLY A 67 -8.62 2.10 -20.56
CA GLY A 67 -8.37 0.73 -20.07
C GLY A 67 -7.04 0.57 -19.32
N ARG A 68 -6.31 1.67 -19.08
CA ARG A 68 -5.04 1.71 -18.37
C ARG A 68 -5.18 2.45 -17.05
N SER A 69 -4.42 2.02 -16.06
CA SER A 69 -4.37 2.73 -14.79
C SER A 69 -3.49 3.99 -14.88
N PRO A 70 -3.75 5.02 -14.06
CA PRO A 70 -2.87 6.18 -13.96
C PRO A 70 -1.41 5.80 -13.69
N LEU A 71 -1.20 4.77 -12.87
CA LEU A 71 0.14 4.30 -12.53
C LEU A 71 0.86 3.65 -13.71
N GLU A 72 0.16 2.85 -14.53
CA GLU A 72 0.72 2.29 -15.77
C GLU A 72 1.06 3.37 -16.78
N HIS A 73 0.28 4.44 -16.80
CA HIS A 73 0.49 5.54 -17.75
C HIS A 73 1.71 6.40 -17.39
N HIS A 74 1.89 6.69 -16.10
CA HIS A 74 2.86 7.69 -15.65
C HIS A 74 4.17 7.12 -15.12
N VAL A 75 4.16 5.95 -14.49
CA VAL A 75 5.31 5.47 -13.73
C VAL A 75 6.01 4.27 -14.37
N SER A 76 5.28 3.23 -14.72
CA SER A 76 5.93 1.96 -15.01
C SER A 76 5.96 1.57 -16.48
N LYS A 77 5.05 2.09 -17.30
CA LYS A 77 4.78 1.60 -18.67
C LYS A 77 4.55 0.06 -18.73
N ARG A 78 4.52 -0.62 -17.59
CA ARG A 78 4.28 -2.05 -17.44
C ARG A 78 2.86 -2.26 -16.95
N LYS A 79 2.23 -3.29 -17.50
CA LYS A 79 0.91 -3.71 -17.03
C LYS A 79 1.01 -4.22 -15.59
N ILE A 80 0.15 -3.69 -14.73
CA ILE A 80 0.08 -4.11 -13.32
C ILE A 80 -0.84 -5.31 -13.25
N ASP A 81 -0.33 -6.42 -12.72
CA ASP A 81 -1.16 -7.57 -12.42
C ASP A 81 -1.96 -7.33 -11.12
N ILE A 82 -3.22 -6.98 -11.30
CA ILE A 82 -4.15 -6.72 -10.20
C ILE A 82 -4.31 -7.93 -9.29
N ASN A 83 -4.23 -9.15 -9.82
CA ASN A 83 -4.34 -10.37 -9.02
C ASN A 83 -3.18 -10.48 -8.04
N THR A 84 -1.98 -10.09 -8.46
CA THR A 84 -0.82 -10.04 -7.56
C THR A 84 -1.00 -9.02 -6.43
N VAL A 85 -1.61 -7.88 -6.71
CA VAL A 85 -1.93 -6.84 -5.72
C VAL A 85 -2.99 -7.31 -4.74
N ALA A 86 -4.02 -7.99 -5.24
CA ALA A 86 -5.16 -8.47 -4.44
C ALA A 86 -4.79 -9.58 -3.45
N LEU A 87 -3.67 -10.28 -3.64
CA LEU A 87 -3.25 -11.37 -2.75
C LEU A 87 -2.85 -10.91 -1.33
N TYR A 88 -2.49 -9.65 -1.17
CA TYR A 88 -2.06 -9.08 0.12
C TYR A 88 -2.78 -7.76 0.38
N PRO A 89 -4.10 -7.81 0.64
CA PRO A 89 -4.86 -6.61 0.94
C PRO A 89 -4.39 -5.99 2.26
N PHE A 90 -4.56 -4.69 2.38
CA PHE A 90 -4.25 -3.97 3.60
C PHE A 90 -5.05 -4.51 4.80
N GLY A 91 -4.37 -4.71 5.90
CA GLY A 91 -5.02 -5.06 7.16
C GLY A 91 -5.22 -6.56 7.39
N HIS A 92 -4.83 -7.43 6.47
CA HIS A 92 -4.91 -8.88 6.72
C HIS A 92 -3.84 -9.33 7.71
N VAL A 93 -4.23 -10.22 8.61
CA VAL A 93 -3.30 -10.86 9.54
C VAL A 93 -2.44 -11.86 8.76
N CYS A 94 -1.15 -11.85 9.01
CA CYS A 94 -0.20 -12.72 8.36
C CYS A 94 0.89 -13.18 9.33
N GLN A 95 1.53 -14.31 9.00
CA GLN A 95 2.77 -14.71 9.63
C GLN A 95 3.95 -14.32 8.73
N ILE A 96 4.94 -13.69 9.34
CA ILE A 96 6.14 -13.20 8.65
C ILE A 96 7.31 -14.04 9.13
N LYS A 97 7.95 -14.74 8.21
CA LYS A 97 9.13 -15.56 8.53
C LYS A 97 10.26 -14.65 9.03
N THR A 98 10.76 -14.95 10.21
CA THR A 98 11.94 -14.31 10.78
C THR A 98 13.19 -14.85 10.07
N ILE A 99 14.13 -13.96 9.76
CA ILE A 99 15.45 -14.38 9.29
C ILE A 99 16.24 -14.76 10.54
N PRO A 100 16.55 -16.05 10.76
CA PRO A 100 17.26 -16.46 11.97
C PRO A 100 18.66 -15.87 11.97
N SER A 101 19.08 -15.39 13.14
CA SER A 101 20.51 -15.11 13.39
C SER A 101 21.25 -16.43 13.62
N PRO A 102 22.52 -16.53 13.25
CA PRO A 102 23.34 -17.70 13.55
C PRO A 102 23.40 -18.06 15.04
N SER A 103 23.15 -17.08 15.92
CA SER A 103 23.11 -17.23 17.38
C SER A 103 21.74 -17.64 17.94
N ASP A 104 20.70 -17.73 17.10
CA ASP A 104 19.36 -18.02 17.57
C ASP A 104 19.21 -19.50 17.95
N ALA A 105 18.64 -19.76 19.12
CA ALA A 105 18.35 -21.11 19.56
C ALA A 105 17.33 -21.77 18.60
N PRO A 106 17.46 -23.08 18.30
CA PRO A 106 16.55 -23.80 17.41
C PRO A 106 15.07 -23.78 17.84
N SER A 107 14.82 -23.52 19.13
CA SER A 107 13.49 -23.47 19.75
C SER A 107 12.80 -22.11 19.61
N LEU A 108 13.46 -21.06 19.10
CA LEU A 108 12.82 -19.76 18.93
C LEU A 108 11.78 -19.78 17.82
N PRO A 109 10.68 -19.04 17.99
CA PRO A 109 9.67 -18.89 16.94
C PRO A 109 10.28 -18.37 15.64
N ARG A 110 10.03 -19.07 14.54
CA ARG A 110 10.55 -18.66 13.22
C ARG A 110 9.62 -17.74 12.46
N THR A 111 8.53 -17.32 13.09
CA THR A 111 7.53 -16.44 12.50
C THR A 111 7.06 -15.44 13.54
N ASN A 112 6.80 -14.21 13.08
CA ASN A 112 6.17 -13.15 13.86
C ASN A 112 4.78 -12.87 13.31
N CYS A 113 3.83 -12.57 14.20
CA CYS A 113 2.52 -12.10 13.80
C CYS A 113 2.63 -10.69 13.22
N GLY A 114 1.96 -10.46 12.10
CA GLY A 114 1.96 -9.17 11.44
C GLY A 114 0.65 -8.85 10.73
N ILE A 115 0.58 -7.62 10.28
CA ILE A 115 -0.52 -7.07 9.49
C ILE A 115 0.02 -6.64 8.14
N THR A 116 -0.59 -7.08 7.04
CA THR A 116 -0.22 -6.65 5.70
C THR A 116 -0.56 -5.17 5.50
N LEU A 117 0.37 -4.41 4.94
CA LEU A 117 0.19 -2.99 4.62
C LEU A 117 0.08 -2.75 3.10
N GLY A 118 -0.07 -3.84 2.35
CA GLY A 118 -0.12 -3.80 0.91
C GLY A 118 1.21 -4.12 0.26
N PHE A 119 1.23 -4.03 -1.05
CA PHE A 119 2.37 -4.44 -1.85
C PHE A 119 3.21 -3.22 -2.26
N LYS A 120 4.50 -3.42 -2.51
CA LYS A 120 5.40 -2.36 -2.95
C LYS A 120 5.45 -2.33 -4.49
N ILE A 121 4.96 -1.23 -5.09
CA ILE A 121 4.86 -1.07 -6.55
C ILE A 121 6.22 -1.22 -7.25
N GLU A 122 7.26 -0.65 -6.64
CA GLU A 122 8.62 -0.66 -7.19
C GLU A 122 9.24 -2.06 -7.21
N THR A 123 8.75 -2.96 -6.37
CA THR A 123 9.26 -4.31 -6.22
C THR A 123 8.09 -5.30 -6.22
N PRO A 124 7.64 -5.80 -7.37
CA PRO A 124 6.39 -6.56 -7.51
C PRO A 124 6.25 -7.83 -6.67
N GLN A 125 7.34 -8.31 -6.10
CA GLN A 125 7.35 -9.49 -5.23
C GLN A 125 7.50 -9.14 -3.73
N ALA A 126 7.51 -7.85 -3.40
CA ALA A 126 7.70 -7.41 -2.04
C ALA A 126 6.40 -6.88 -1.44
N VAL A 127 6.09 -7.35 -0.24
CA VAL A 127 4.94 -6.97 0.56
C VAL A 127 5.42 -6.18 1.76
N LYS A 128 4.76 -5.08 2.05
CA LYS A 128 4.92 -4.33 3.28
C LYS A 128 4.10 -4.99 4.36
N ALA A 129 4.66 -5.16 5.53
CA ALA A 129 3.94 -5.67 6.68
C ALA A 129 4.40 -5.00 7.97
N TYR A 130 3.47 -4.87 8.90
CA TYR A 130 3.71 -4.38 10.24
C TYR A 130 3.83 -5.56 11.20
N ILE A 131 4.94 -5.66 11.91
CA ILE A 131 5.14 -6.68 12.94
C ILE A 131 4.53 -6.16 14.24
N VAL A 132 3.55 -6.90 14.78
CA VAL A 132 2.78 -6.47 15.95
C VAL A 132 3.68 -6.37 17.18
N ASP A 133 4.51 -7.37 17.43
CA ASP A 133 5.34 -7.47 18.64
C ASP A 133 6.41 -6.39 18.72
N SER A 134 7.10 -6.11 17.61
CA SER A 134 8.16 -5.10 17.57
C SER A 134 7.69 -3.70 17.24
N GLY A 135 6.46 -3.56 16.74
CA GLY A 135 5.93 -2.28 16.32
C GLY A 135 6.60 -1.70 15.07
N THR A 136 7.29 -2.52 14.27
CA THR A 136 8.09 -2.08 13.12
C THR A 136 7.44 -2.45 11.79
N VAL A 137 7.66 -1.60 10.79
CA VAL A 137 7.26 -1.89 9.40
C VAL A 137 8.44 -2.54 8.69
N VAL A 138 8.18 -3.67 8.05
CA VAL A 138 9.17 -4.42 7.29
C VAL A 138 8.69 -4.64 5.86
N VAL A 139 9.66 -4.80 4.95
CA VAL A 139 9.39 -5.22 3.57
C VAL A 139 9.96 -6.64 3.42
N ARG A 140 9.14 -7.56 2.96
CA ARG A 140 9.52 -8.96 2.77
C ARG A 140 9.12 -9.45 1.39
N LYS A 141 9.89 -10.38 0.84
CA LYS A 141 9.49 -11.11 -0.35
C LYS A 141 8.26 -11.97 -0.03
N ARG A 142 7.36 -12.11 -0.98
CA ARG A 142 6.11 -12.86 -0.88
C ARG A 142 6.28 -14.27 -0.28
N GLN A 143 7.35 -14.99 -0.65
CA GLN A 143 7.66 -16.34 -0.16
C GLN A 143 7.88 -16.46 1.36
N PHE A 144 8.06 -15.33 2.05
CA PHE A 144 8.26 -15.28 3.49
C PHE A 144 7.02 -14.84 4.28
N MET A 145 5.86 -14.79 3.60
CA MET A 145 4.60 -14.35 4.21
C MET A 145 3.53 -15.42 3.99
N PHE A 146 2.81 -15.71 5.05
CA PHE A 146 1.68 -16.65 5.06
C PHE A 146 0.44 -15.91 5.55
N THR A 147 -0.58 -15.81 4.71
CA THR A 147 -1.89 -15.25 5.08
C THR A 147 -2.83 -16.39 5.46
N PHE A 148 -3.71 -16.14 6.41
CA PHE A 148 -4.75 -17.06 6.86
C PHE A 148 -6.07 -16.76 6.17
#